data_cc859c7ba493a5468ceaa822f47d9087
#
_entry.id   cc859c7ba493a5468ceaa822f47d9087
#
_cell.length_a   1.000
_cell.length_b   1.000
_cell.length_c   1.000
_cell.angle_alpha   90.00
_cell.angle_beta   90.00
_cell.angle_gamma   90.00
#
_symmetry.space_group_name_H-M   'P 1'
#
loop_
_entity.id
_entity.type
_entity.pdbx_description
1 polymer ?
#
loop_
_entity_poly.entity_id
_entity_poly.type
_entity_poly.pdbx_seq_one_letter_code
_entity_poly.pdbx_strand_id
1 'polypeptide(L)'
;MKKDVINKLDIYKLKTSEELLKYYQNWTDKNKYNKDMVDWNYTAPQETVSVLRKYALKKNSRILDAGCGTGLVGIELKKYGYSNIEGVDFSQSMLDLVPQNIYQKIEKIDLNKPLKFKHNIYDVVMCVGTFTYGHVKPHALDEIIRITKNKGLVCFTINEGIYEEYGFDKKIKELTNNKLLNVK
;
A
#
# COMPACT_ATOMS: atom_id res chain seq x y z
N MET A 1 10.40 13.24 1.73
CA MET A 1 11.37 12.89 0.66
C MET A 1 11.61 14.11 -0.21
N LYS A 2 12.85 14.48 -0.54
CA LYS A 2 13.11 15.69 -1.34
C LYS A 2 12.57 15.48 -2.77
N LYS A 3 11.79 16.41 -3.30
CA LYS A 3 11.17 16.39 -4.64
C LYS A 3 12.16 15.99 -5.75
N ASP A 4 13.41 16.41 -5.62
CA ASP A 4 14.49 16.16 -6.59
C ASP A 4 15.00 14.72 -6.65
N VAL A 5 14.80 13.93 -5.59
CA VAL A 5 15.19 12.51 -5.54
C VAL A 5 14.13 11.65 -6.23
N ILE A 6 12.86 11.98 -6.05
CA ILE A 6 11.72 11.27 -6.64
C ILE A 6 11.78 11.34 -8.17
N ASN A 7 12.05 12.51 -8.74
CA ASN A 7 12.09 12.72 -10.19
C ASN A 7 13.27 12.02 -10.91
N LYS A 8 14.24 11.45 -10.15
CA LYS A 8 15.41 10.75 -10.70
C LYS A 8 15.30 9.23 -10.64
N LEU A 9 14.24 8.68 -10.03
CA LEU A 9 14.09 7.23 -9.95
C LEU A 9 13.66 6.68 -11.30
N ASP A 10 14.48 5.80 -11.87
CA ASP A 10 14.20 5.13 -13.14
C ASP A 10 12.93 4.28 -13.09
N ILE A 11 12.48 3.89 -11.90
CA ILE A 11 11.22 3.15 -11.68
C ILE A 11 10.00 3.86 -12.30
N TYR A 12 10.00 5.20 -12.36
CA TYR A 12 8.89 5.97 -12.92
C TYR A 12 8.85 5.98 -14.46
N LYS A 13 9.91 5.49 -15.10
CA LYS A 13 9.98 5.36 -16.56
C LYS A 13 9.53 3.99 -17.07
N LEU A 14 9.34 3.02 -16.13
CA LEU A 14 8.97 1.65 -16.46
C LEU A 14 7.52 1.59 -16.95
N LYS A 15 7.28 0.82 -18.01
CA LYS A 15 5.98 0.74 -18.69
C LYS A 15 5.27 -0.59 -18.49
N THR A 16 6.01 -1.63 -18.14
CA THR A 16 5.47 -2.98 -18.01
C THR A 16 5.64 -3.55 -16.61
N SER A 17 4.76 -4.47 -16.25
CA SER A 17 4.85 -5.20 -14.98
C SER A 17 6.14 -6.02 -14.87
N GLU A 18 6.66 -6.53 -16.00
CA GLU A 18 7.89 -7.31 -16.04
C GLU A 18 9.12 -6.44 -15.74
N GLU A 19 9.19 -5.25 -16.35
CA GLU A 19 10.24 -4.26 -16.06
C GLU A 19 10.20 -3.86 -14.58
N LEU A 20 9.01 -3.63 -14.03
CA LEU A 20 8.81 -3.29 -12.63
C LEU A 20 9.29 -4.41 -11.69
N LEU A 21 8.93 -5.66 -11.96
CA LEU A 21 9.39 -6.81 -11.18
C LEU A 21 10.91 -6.95 -11.19
N LYS A 22 11.52 -6.81 -12.38
CA LYS A 22 12.98 -6.86 -12.54
C LYS A 22 13.66 -5.72 -11.78
N TYR A 23 13.08 -4.52 -11.81
CA TYR A 23 13.58 -3.39 -11.05
C TYR A 23 13.58 -3.67 -9.54
N TYR A 24 12.46 -4.15 -9.00
CA TYR A 24 12.38 -4.52 -7.59
C TYR A 24 13.33 -5.66 -7.23
N GLN A 25 13.46 -6.68 -8.07
CA GLN A 25 14.42 -7.76 -7.84
C GLN A 25 15.86 -7.23 -7.68
N ASN A 26 16.27 -6.29 -8.52
CA ASN A 26 17.58 -5.65 -8.42
C ASN A 26 17.67 -4.73 -7.19
N TRP A 27 16.58 -4.02 -6.86
CA TRP A 27 16.57 -3.06 -5.74
C TRP A 27 16.53 -3.75 -4.38
N THR A 28 16.01 -4.97 -4.31
CA THR A 28 16.03 -5.78 -3.08
C THR A 28 17.36 -6.46 -2.81
N ASP A 29 18.26 -6.53 -3.80
CA ASP A 29 19.59 -7.11 -3.60
C ASP A 29 20.33 -6.43 -2.44
N LYS A 30 20.97 -7.26 -1.58
CA LYS A 30 21.70 -6.81 -0.38
C LYS A 30 20.89 -5.86 0.52
N ASN A 31 19.56 -6.00 0.51
CA ASN A 31 18.64 -5.15 1.27
C ASN A 31 18.74 -3.65 0.92
N LYS A 32 19.09 -3.34 -0.33
CA LYS A 32 19.30 -1.96 -0.79
C LYS A 32 18.02 -1.13 -0.65
N TYR A 33 16.85 -1.69 -0.99
CA TYR A 33 15.56 -1.00 -0.86
C TYR A 33 15.37 -0.41 0.54
N ASN A 34 15.49 -1.23 1.58
CA ASN A 34 15.27 -0.76 2.96
C ASN A 34 16.30 0.28 3.39
N LYS A 35 17.55 0.17 2.93
CA LYS A 35 18.59 1.18 3.19
C LYS A 35 18.21 2.50 2.54
N ASP A 36 17.82 2.48 1.27
CA ASP A 36 17.40 3.69 0.54
C ASP A 36 16.17 4.34 1.21
N MET A 37 15.20 3.56 1.72
CA MET A 37 14.05 4.11 2.46
C MET A 37 14.48 4.87 3.72
N VAL A 38 15.48 4.35 4.43
CA VAL A 38 16.05 5.04 5.60
C VAL A 38 16.79 6.30 5.16
N ASP A 39 17.67 6.20 4.18
CA ASP A 39 18.50 7.32 3.69
C ASP A 39 17.65 8.46 3.12
N TRP A 40 16.51 8.14 2.51
CA TRP A 40 15.56 9.12 1.98
C TRP A 40 14.58 9.66 3.02
N ASN A 41 14.68 9.19 4.27
CA ASN A 41 13.74 9.54 5.34
C ASN A 41 12.28 9.32 4.93
N TYR A 42 11.97 8.10 4.43
CA TYR A 42 10.62 7.74 4.00
C TYR A 42 9.69 7.53 5.20
N THR A 43 8.84 8.52 5.47
CA THR A 43 7.99 8.58 6.68
C THR A 43 6.53 8.16 6.45
N ALA A 44 6.12 7.87 5.21
CA ALA A 44 4.72 7.56 4.92
C ALA A 44 4.12 6.40 5.76
N PRO A 45 4.85 5.29 6.07
CA PRO A 45 4.35 4.27 6.98
C PRO A 45 3.99 4.81 8.38
N GLN A 46 4.89 5.60 8.97
CA GLN A 46 4.69 6.18 10.30
C GLN A 46 3.54 7.18 10.32
N GLU A 47 3.47 8.04 9.33
CA GLU A 47 2.43 9.07 9.21
C GLU A 47 1.05 8.44 9.02
N THR A 48 0.93 7.46 8.13
CA THR A 48 -0.36 6.80 7.86
C THR A 48 -0.84 5.98 9.06
N VAL A 49 0.04 5.28 9.77
CA VAL A 49 -0.32 4.58 11.00
C VAL A 49 -0.68 5.57 12.12
N SER A 50 0.00 6.71 12.19
CA SER A 50 -0.36 7.78 13.13
C SER A 50 -1.77 8.32 12.88
N VAL A 51 -2.15 8.54 11.62
CA VAL A 51 -3.51 8.93 11.23
C VAL A 51 -4.51 7.83 11.59
N LEU A 52 -4.23 6.57 11.26
CA LEU A 52 -5.09 5.43 11.56
C LEU A 52 -5.41 5.33 13.05
N ARG A 53 -4.44 5.57 13.94
CA ARG A 53 -4.60 5.50 15.39
C ARG A 53 -5.62 6.49 15.95
N LYS A 54 -5.91 7.59 15.25
CA LYS A 54 -6.94 8.57 15.66
C LYS A 54 -8.37 7.98 15.62
N TYR A 55 -8.56 6.86 14.95
CA TYR A 55 -9.87 6.21 14.80
C TYR A 55 -10.16 5.11 15.84
N ALA A 56 -9.39 5.04 16.94
CA ALA A 56 -9.62 4.17 18.09
C ALA A 56 -9.92 2.69 17.75
N LEU A 57 -9.19 2.14 16.78
CA LEU A 57 -9.34 0.75 16.34
C LEU A 57 -8.95 -0.24 17.44
N LYS A 58 -9.65 -1.37 17.49
CA LYS A 58 -9.27 -2.50 18.36
C LYS A 58 -7.95 -3.10 17.89
N LYS A 59 -7.11 -3.55 18.83
CA LYS A 59 -5.79 -4.12 18.51
C LYS A 59 -5.87 -5.42 17.70
N ASN A 60 -6.98 -6.13 17.78
CA ASN A 60 -7.25 -7.33 16.99
C ASN A 60 -8.07 -7.06 15.70
N SER A 61 -8.30 -5.79 15.33
CA SER A 61 -8.92 -5.46 14.05
C SER A 61 -8.17 -6.12 12.91
N ARG A 62 -8.90 -6.70 11.96
CA ARG A 62 -8.31 -7.36 10.80
C ARG A 62 -7.87 -6.31 9.79
N ILE A 63 -6.59 -6.24 9.54
CA ILE A 63 -5.95 -5.23 8.70
C ILE A 63 -5.31 -5.92 7.49
N LEU A 64 -5.56 -5.41 6.30
CA LEU A 64 -4.80 -5.75 5.10
C LEU A 64 -3.82 -4.62 4.80
N ASP A 65 -2.55 -4.96 4.59
CA ASP A 65 -1.53 -4.10 4.01
C ASP A 65 -1.40 -4.45 2.53
N ALA A 66 -2.04 -3.66 1.69
CA ALA A 66 -2.14 -3.87 0.24
C ALA A 66 -1.00 -3.14 -0.48
N GLY A 67 -0.08 -3.89 -1.07
CA GLY A 67 1.20 -3.39 -1.55
C GLY A 67 2.21 -3.27 -0.40
N CYS A 68 2.31 -4.31 0.42
CA CYS A 68 3.07 -4.29 1.67
C CYS A 68 4.59 -4.18 1.49
N GLY A 69 5.10 -4.46 0.28
CA GLY A 69 6.53 -4.40 -0.02
C GLY A 69 7.36 -5.25 0.94
N THR A 70 8.34 -4.62 1.58
CA THR A 70 9.21 -5.25 2.60
C THR A 70 8.62 -5.20 4.01
N GLY A 71 7.36 -4.78 4.16
CA GLY A 71 6.62 -4.81 5.41
C GLY A 71 6.74 -3.57 6.30
N LEU A 72 7.15 -2.42 5.78
CA LEU A 72 7.37 -1.20 6.57
C LEU A 72 6.10 -0.73 7.32
N VAL A 73 4.92 -0.81 6.70
CA VAL A 73 3.63 -0.49 7.35
C VAL A 73 3.29 -1.51 8.42
N GLY A 74 3.45 -2.80 8.11
CA GLY A 74 3.22 -3.88 9.08
C GLY A 74 4.11 -3.77 10.32
N ILE A 75 5.40 -3.44 10.13
CA ILE A 75 6.35 -3.17 11.22
C ILE A 75 5.83 -2.02 12.10
N GLU A 76 5.37 -0.94 11.48
CA GLU A 76 4.86 0.21 12.22
C GLU A 76 3.57 -0.12 12.97
N LEU A 77 2.63 -0.86 12.35
CA LEU A 77 1.40 -1.33 13.01
C LEU A 77 1.72 -2.19 14.24
N LYS A 78 2.70 -3.08 14.14
CA LYS A 78 3.15 -3.95 15.26
C LYS A 78 3.65 -3.15 16.45
N LYS A 79 4.40 -2.05 16.26
CA LYS A 79 4.87 -1.17 17.34
C LYS A 79 3.71 -0.66 18.20
N TYR A 80 2.53 -0.49 17.61
CA TYR A 80 1.33 -0.03 18.30
C TYR A 80 0.40 -1.17 18.74
N GLY A 81 0.86 -2.43 18.69
CA GLY A 81 0.17 -3.59 19.21
C GLY A 81 -0.95 -4.16 18.33
N TYR A 82 -1.01 -3.76 17.05
CA TYR A 82 -1.88 -4.45 16.10
C TYR A 82 -1.27 -5.81 15.76
N SER A 83 -2.07 -6.87 15.78
CA SER A 83 -1.58 -8.24 15.64
C SER A 83 -2.23 -9.03 14.50
N ASN A 84 -3.43 -8.64 14.09
CA ASN A 84 -4.20 -9.32 13.04
C ASN A 84 -3.99 -8.63 11.69
N ILE A 85 -2.75 -8.75 11.16
CA ILE A 85 -2.32 -8.05 9.95
C ILE A 85 -1.99 -9.10 8.88
N GLU A 86 -2.53 -8.93 7.69
CA GLU A 86 -2.20 -9.70 6.48
C GLU A 86 -1.52 -8.76 5.48
N GLY A 87 -0.56 -9.26 4.70
CA GLY A 87 0.16 -8.49 3.70
C GLY A 87 0.03 -9.09 2.31
N VAL A 88 -0.12 -8.24 1.30
CA VAL A 88 -0.08 -8.66 -0.10
C VAL A 88 0.82 -7.73 -0.91
N ASP A 89 1.59 -8.30 -1.83
CA ASP A 89 2.41 -7.54 -2.76
C ASP A 89 2.56 -8.27 -4.08
N PHE A 90 2.85 -7.55 -5.15
CA PHE A 90 3.06 -8.10 -6.48
C PHE A 90 4.46 -8.71 -6.64
N SER A 91 5.46 -8.20 -5.91
CA SER A 91 6.87 -8.57 -6.02
C SER A 91 7.27 -9.62 -4.98
N GLN A 92 7.58 -10.83 -5.43
CA GLN A 92 8.09 -11.87 -4.54
C GLN A 92 9.38 -11.45 -3.84
N SER A 93 10.29 -10.79 -4.56
CA SER A 93 11.57 -10.33 -3.97
C SER A 93 11.39 -9.31 -2.83
N MET A 94 10.30 -8.53 -2.86
CA MET A 94 9.92 -7.65 -1.75
C MET A 94 9.38 -8.45 -0.56
N LEU A 95 8.48 -9.42 -0.83
CA LEU A 95 7.90 -10.28 0.19
C LEU A 95 8.96 -11.12 0.93
N ASP A 96 10.00 -11.56 0.22
CA ASP A 96 11.12 -12.34 0.79
C ASP A 96 11.94 -11.55 1.80
N LEU A 97 11.86 -10.22 1.79
CA LEU A 97 12.51 -9.33 2.77
C LEU A 97 11.62 -8.97 3.96
N VAL A 98 10.36 -9.40 3.98
CA VAL A 98 9.47 -9.14 5.11
C VAL A 98 10.00 -9.87 6.36
N PRO A 99 10.23 -9.16 7.48
CA PRO A 99 10.67 -9.81 8.70
C PRO A 99 9.64 -10.81 9.22
N GLN A 100 10.11 -11.88 9.84
CA GLN A 100 9.23 -12.89 10.44
C GLN A 100 8.29 -12.27 11.49
N ASN A 101 7.10 -12.85 11.62
CA ASN A 101 6.09 -12.48 12.63
C ASN A 101 5.48 -11.07 12.48
N ILE A 102 5.70 -10.37 11.36
CA ILE A 102 5.02 -9.11 11.07
C ILE A 102 3.56 -9.36 10.65
N TYR A 103 3.35 -10.22 9.67
CA TYR A 103 2.02 -10.58 9.18
C TYR A 103 1.63 -11.98 9.63
N GLN A 104 0.33 -12.22 9.81
CA GLN A 104 -0.21 -13.57 9.98
C GLN A 104 -0.15 -14.37 8.68
N LYS A 105 -0.29 -13.67 7.55
CA LYS A 105 -0.23 -14.23 6.21
C LYS A 105 0.34 -13.20 5.26
N ILE A 106 1.19 -13.63 4.34
CA ILE A 106 1.64 -12.84 3.19
C ILE A 106 1.36 -13.62 1.91
N GLU A 107 0.90 -12.91 0.88
CA GLU A 107 0.60 -13.52 -0.41
C GLU A 107 1.06 -12.62 -1.57
N LYS A 108 1.53 -13.28 -2.65
CA LYS A 108 1.82 -12.59 -3.89
C LYS A 108 0.53 -12.33 -4.66
N ILE A 109 0.11 -11.07 -4.74
CA ILE A 109 -1.13 -10.63 -5.39
C ILE A 109 -0.88 -9.36 -6.21
N ASP A 110 -1.45 -9.35 -7.42
CA ASP A 110 -1.50 -8.17 -8.27
C ASP A 110 -2.77 -7.38 -7.99
N LEU A 111 -2.62 -6.19 -7.40
CA LEU A 111 -3.75 -5.31 -7.05
C LEU A 111 -4.47 -4.72 -8.28
N ASN A 112 -3.90 -4.81 -9.47
CA ASN A 112 -4.58 -4.43 -10.73
C ASN A 112 -5.54 -5.51 -11.23
N LYS A 113 -5.64 -6.65 -10.55
CA LYS A 113 -6.54 -7.77 -10.88
C LYS A 113 -7.61 -7.95 -9.82
N PRO A 114 -8.76 -8.58 -10.17
CA PRO A 114 -9.77 -8.93 -9.19
C PRO A 114 -9.20 -9.73 -8.02
N LEU A 115 -9.45 -9.29 -6.79
CA LEU A 115 -8.94 -9.93 -5.60
C LEU A 115 -9.80 -11.12 -5.18
N LYS A 116 -9.16 -12.25 -4.86
CA LYS A 116 -9.85 -13.48 -4.41
C LYS A 116 -10.31 -13.40 -2.94
N PHE A 117 -10.50 -12.21 -2.41
CA PHE A 117 -11.04 -11.98 -1.07
C PHE A 117 -12.57 -11.86 -1.09
N LYS A 118 -13.22 -12.33 -0.03
CA LYS A 118 -14.66 -12.11 0.17
C LYS A 118 -14.94 -10.62 0.41
N HIS A 119 -16.18 -10.20 0.18
CA HIS A 119 -16.64 -8.85 0.51
C HIS A 119 -16.62 -8.62 2.03
N ASN A 120 -16.37 -7.38 2.45
CA ASN A 120 -16.56 -6.91 3.83
C ASN A 120 -15.81 -7.74 4.90
N ILE A 121 -14.55 -8.09 4.66
CA ILE A 121 -13.78 -8.93 5.60
C ILE A 121 -12.73 -8.18 6.41
N TYR A 122 -12.23 -7.04 5.92
CA TYR A 122 -11.21 -6.25 6.61
C TYR A 122 -11.82 -5.06 7.34
N ASP A 123 -11.41 -4.85 8.58
CA ASP A 123 -11.78 -3.64 9.35
C ASP A 123 -11.02 -2.42 8.79
N VAL A 124 -9.80 -2.67 8.28
CA VAL A 124 -8.93 -1.65 7.68
C VAL A 124 -8.21 -2.24 6.47
N VAL A 125 -8.08 -1.44 5.41
CA VAL A 125 -7.14 -1.68 4.32
C VAL A 125 -6.17 -0.51 4.26
N MET A 126 -4.87 -0.81 4.41
CA MET A 126 -3.78 0.14 4.19
C MET A 126 -3.24 -0.04 2.77
N CYS A 127 -2.93 1.04 2.06
CA CYS A 127 -2.30 0.99 0.74
C CYS A 127 -1.32 2.16 0.61
N VAL A 128 -0.11 1.98 1.13
CA VAL A 128 0.86 3.05 1.36
C VAL A 128 2.07 2.91 0.45
N GLY A 129 2.39 3.97 -0.31
CA GLY A 129 3.50 3.98 -1.26
C GLY A 129 3.25 3.16 -2.54
N THR A 130 2.03 2.67 -2.75
CA THR A 130 1.66 1.76 -3.84
C THR A 130 1.05 2.49 -5.04
N PHE A 131 0.25 3.53 -4.80
CA PHE A 131 -0.30 4.35 -5.88
C PHE A 131 0.75 5.36 -6.34
N THR A 132 1.60 4.91 -7.26
CA THR A 132 2.69 5.68 -7.86
C THR A 132 2.88 5.30 -9.33
N TYR A 133 3.81 5.97 -10.02
CA TYR A 133 4.07 5.74 -11.45
C TYR A 133 4.35 4.25 -11.75
N GLY A 134 3.71 3.76 -12.82
CA GLY A 134 3.93 2.39 -13.32
C GLY A 134 3.32 1.26 -12.48
N HIS A 135 2.73 1.56 -11.32
CA HIS A 135 2.23 0.57 -10.37
C HIS A 135 0.71 0.34 -10.48
N VAL A 136 0.01 0.49 -9.37
CA VAL A 136 -1.41 0.19 -9.23
C VAL A 136 -2.27 1.33 -9.76
N LYS A 137 -3.31 1.00 -10.51
CA LYS A 137 -4.21 1.93 -11.17
C LYS A 137 -5.43 2.27 -10.31
N PRO A 138 -6.16 3.37 -10.59
CA PRO A 138 -7.31 3.82 -9.79
C PRO A 138 -8.43 2.81 -9.59
N HIS A 139 -8.64 1.89 -10.56
CA HIS A 139 -9.68 0.85 -10.45
C HIS A 139 -9.44 -0.12 -9.29
N ALA A 140 -8.21 -0.24 -8.79
CA ALA A 140 -7.92 -1.05 -7.60
C ALA A 140 -8.68 -0.56 -6.35
N LEU A 141 -9.06 0.72 -6.32
CA LEU A 141 -9.89 1.26 -5.23
C LEU A 141 -11.26 0.58 -5.13
N ASP A 142 -11.83 0.10 -6.23
CA ASP A 142 -13.09 -0.65 -6.20
C ASP A 142 -12.96 -1.94 -5.40
N GLU A 143 -11.89 -2.70 -5.63
CA GLU A 143 -11.62 -3.93 -4.92
C GLU A 143 -11.25 -3.67 -3.46
N ILE A 144 -10.42 -2.66 -3.19
CA ILE A 144 -10.06 -2.24 -1.83
C ILE A 144 -11.32 -1.89 -1.03
N ILE A 145 -12.26 -1.14 -1.60
CA ILE A 145 -13.52 -0.80 -0.95
C ILE A 145 -14.40 -2.03 -0.80
N ARG A 146 -14.51 -2.88 -1.81
CA ARG A 146 -15.31 -4.10 -1.77
C ARG A 146 -14.92 -5.04 -0.63
N ILE A 147 -13.63 -5.20 -0.38
CA ILE A 147 -13.12 -6.09 0.68
C ILE A 147 -13.14 -5.45 2.07
N THR A 148 -13.22 -4.12 2.14
CA THR A 148 -13.34 -3.38 3.40
C THR A 148 -14.76 -3.49 3.95
N LYS A 149 -14.91 -3.72 5.25
CA LYS A 149 -16.21 -3.77 5.92
C LYS A 149 -16.96 -2.45 5.79
N ASN A 150 -18.29 -2.52 5.83
CA ASN A 150 -19.10 -1.32 5.95
C ASN A 150 -18.68 -0.53 7.21
N LYS A 151 -18.45 0.79 7.07
CA LYS A 151 -17.84 1.67 8.08
C LYS A 151 -16.40 1.32 8.46
N GLY A 152 -15.74 0.41 7.74
CA GLY A 152 -14.30 0.17 7.85
C GLY A 152 -13.50 1.36 7.34
N LEU A 153 -12.19 1.29 7.50
CA LEU A 153 -11.29 2.36 7.10
C LEU A 153 -10.41 1.92 5.91
N VAL A 154 -10.22 2.84 4.99
CA VAL A 154 -9.20 2.71 3.95
C VAL A 154 -8.20 3.86 4.12
N CYS A 155 -6.94 3.53 4.32
CA CYS A 155 -5.88 4.51 4.46
C CYS A 155 -4.85 4.30 3.33
N PHE A 156 -4.68 5.29 2.47
CA PHE A 156 -3.78 5.17 1.32
C PHE A 156 -3.03 6.46 1.05
N THR A 157 -1.91 6.34 0.34
CA THR A 157 -1.17 7.47 -0.20
C THR A 157 -1.16 7.41 -1.72
N ILE A 158 -1.24 8.57 -2.37
CA ILE A 158 -1.13 8.70 -3.83
C ILE A 158 0.02 9.66 -4.11
N ASN A 159 0.89 9.30 -5.05
CA ASN A 159 1.92 10.21 -5.52
C ASN A 159 1.25 11.40 -6.22
N GLU A 160 1.65 12.61 -5.84
CA GLU A 160 1.07 13.87 -6.35
C GLU A 160 1.06 13.93 -7.88
N GLY A 161 2.15 13.47 -8.53
CA GLY A 161 2.30 13.55 -9.98
C GLY A 161 1.31 12.67 -10.76
N ILE A 162 0.77 11.60 -10.16
CA ILE A 162 -0.20 10.72 -10.84
C ILE A 162 -1.65 10.97 -10.42
N TYR A 163 -1.89 11.84 -9.45
CA TYR A 163 -3.22 12.03 -8.86
C TYR A 163 -4.27 12.40 -9.91
N GLU A 164 -3.98 13.39 -10.75
CA GLU A 164 -4.84 13.79 -11.86
C GLU A 164 -4.49 13.01 -13.14
N GLU A 165 -3.19 12.81 -13.42
CA GLU A 165 -2.71 12.15 -14.64
C GLU A 165 -3.32 10.76 -14.85
N TYR A 166 -3.41 9.96 -13.77
CA TYR A 166 -4.00 8.61 -13.84
C TYR A 166 -5.49 8.59 -13.52
N GLY A 167 -6.09 9.71 -13.12
CA GLY A 167 -7.51 9.85 -12.83
C GLY A 167 -7.92 9.36 -11.44
N PHE A 168 -7.03 9.38 -10.46
CA PHE A 168 -7.38 9.09 -9.05
C PHE A 168 -8.37 10.10 -8.49
N ASP A 169 -8.24 11.38 -8.85
CA ASP A 169 -9.18 12.45 -8.51
C ASP A 169 -10.60 12.11 -8.95
N LYS A 170 -10.76 11.67 -10.21
CA LYS A 170 -12.05 11.28 -10.79
C LYS A 170 -12.61 10.05 -10.11
N LYS A 171 -11.75 9.04 -9.86
CA LYS A 171 -12.18 7.80 -9.20
C LYS A 171 -12.63 8.03 -7.77
N ILE A 172 -11.90 8.81 -6.98
CA ILE A 172 -12.30 9.18 -5.61
C ILE A 172 -13.62 9.96 -5.62
N LYS A 173 -13.78 10.91 -6.55
CA LYS A 173 -15.04 11.66 -6.70
C LYS A 173 -16.21 10.75 -7.06
N GLU A 174 -16.04 9.81 -7.98
CA GLU A 174 -17.03 8.78 -8.34
C GLU A 174 -17.47 7.98 -7.11
N LEU A 175 -16.51 7.42 -6.38
CA LEU A 175 -16.76 6.60 -5.20
C LEU A 175 -17.46 7.39 -4.08
N THR A 176 -17.12 8.66 -3.92
CA THR A 176 -17.75 9.57 -2.95
C THR A 176 -19.19 9.91 -3.36
N ASN A 177 -19.42 10.22 -4.62
CA ASN A 177 -20.77 10.52 -5.14
C ASN A 177 -21.70 9.30 -5.01
N ASN A 178 -21.17 8.10 -5.20
CA ASN A 178 -21.90 6.84 -5.04
C ASN A 178 -22.04 6.41 -3.56
N LYS A 179 -21.58 7.24 -2.60
CA LYS A 179 -21.60 6.96 -1.15
C LYS A 179 -20.87 5.68 -0.74
N LEU A 180 -19.93 5.24 -1.54
CA LEU A 180 -19.06 4.08 -1.27
C LEU A 180 -17.82 4.47 -0.46
N LEU A 181 -17.41 5.74 -0.53
CA LEU A 181 -16.29 6.31 0.19
C LEU A 181 -16.69 7.64 0.81
N ASN A 182 -16.21 7.89 2.04
CA ASN A 182 -16.29 9.19 2.70
C ASN A 182 -14.88 9.64 3.07
N VAL A 183 -14.38 10.63 2.35
CA VAL A 183 -13.03 11.19 2.60
C VAL A 183 -13.05 12.00 3.90
N LYS A 184 -12.04 11.77 4.75
CA LYS A 184 -11.88 12.37 6.09
C LYS A 184 -10.73 13.38 6.09
#